data_2bb931a2410b123385331c68aeff0e1a
#
_entry.id   2bb931a2410b123385331c68aeff0e1a
#
_cell.length_a   1.000
_cell.length_b   1.000
_cell.length_c   1.000
_cell.angle_alpha   90.00
_cell.angle_beta   90.00
_cell.angle_gamma   90.00
#
_symmetry.space_group_name_H-M   'P 1'
#
loop_
_entity.id
_entity.type
_entity.pdbx_description
1 polymer ?
#
loop_
_entity_poly.entity_id
_entity_poly.type
_entity_poly.pdbx_seq_one_letter_code
_entity_poly.pdbx_strand_id
1 'polypeptide(L)'
;PVSVTVWEGFVFLNQSREPDPLEPDMGRDFLRNWPMDSLITGHRMVKDLACNWKVFWENYNECLHCPGVHPELCDMVPIYGTGIMGHNERPDWTPDEPARSPLKEGASTWTASGRPCGPEFPGLTPAERQNGYNFLTLYPTMFVVAHVDYARSVRLEPTGPETTRLTAEW
;
A
#
# COMPACT_ATOMS: atom_id res chain seq x y z
N PRO A 1 -23.81 16.18 12.31
CA PRO A 1 -23.87 14.91 11.61
C PRO A 1 -22.47 14.48 11.19
N VAL A 2 -22.20 13.17 11.09
CA VAL A 2 -20.99 12.58 10.58
C VAL A 2 -21.37 11.80 9.33
N SER A 3 -20.67 12.04 8.22
CA SER A 3 -20.85 11.27 7.01
C SER A 3 -20.07 9.97 7.10
N VAL A 4 -20.67 8.89 6.62
CA VAL A 4 -20.10 7.55 6.62
C VAL A 4 -20.03 7.07 5.18
N THR A 5 -18.86 6.61 4.76
CA THR A 5 -18.64 5.95 3.46
C THR A 5 -18.06 4.58 3.70
N VAL A 6 -18.62 3.56 3.05
CA VAL A 6 -18.05 2.20 3.03
C VAL A 6 -17.42 1.97 1.66
N TRP A 7 -16.18 1.51 1.67
CA TRP A 7 -15.46 1.19 0.44
C TRP A 7 -14.50 0.03 0.70
N GLU A 8 -14.57 -1.01 -0.11
CA GLU A 8 -13.72 -2.21 -0.05
C GLU A 8 -13.63 -2.83 1.37
N GLY A 9 -14.77 -2.87 2.10
CA GLY A 9 -14.83 -3.39 3.47
C GLY A 9 -14.37 -2.41 4.56
N PHE A 10 -13.78 -1.26 4.20
CA PHE A 10 -13.37 -0.22 5.15
C PHE A 10 -14.49 0.80 5.37
N VAL A 11 -14.60 1.29 6.61
CA VAL A 11 -15.55 2.31 7.00
C VAL A 11 -14.82 3.63 7.24
N PHE A 12 -15.19 4.66 6.47
CA PHE A 12 -14.60 6.01 6.55
C PHE A 12 -15.62 6.97 7.17
N LEU A 13 -15.12 7.84 8.05
CA LEU A 13 -15.89 8.88 8.70
C LEU A 13 -15.38 10.25 8.27
N ASN A 14 -16.30 11.16 7.93
CA ASN A 14 -15.97 12.55 7.63
C ASN A 14 -16.87 13.48 8.44
N GLN A 15 -16.25 14.40 9.19
CA GLN A 15 -16.94 15.36 10.06
C GLN A 15 -17.22 16.70 9.39
N SER A 16 -16.83 16.86 8.12
CA SER A 16 -17.19 18.04 7.34
C SER A 16 -18.70 18.16 7.19
N ARG A 17 -19.21 19.38 7.10
CA ARG A 17 -20.63 19.64 6.81
C ARG A 17 -21.02 19.24 5.40
N GLU A 18 -20.09 19.42 4.47
CA GLU A 18 -20.19 19.09 3.06
C GLU A 18 -18.93 18.27 2.70
N PRO A 19 -18.92 16.96 2.97
CA PRO A 19 -17.74 16.14 2.71
C PRO A 19 -17.60 15.90 1.22
N ASP A 20 -16.37 16.07 0.72
CA ASP A 20 -16.02 15.58 -0.60
C ASP A 20 -16.19 14.05 -0.67
N PRO A 21 -16.47 13.49 -1.85
CA PRO A 21 -16.46 12.06 -2.07
C PRO A 21 -15.12 11.44 -1.65
N LEU A 22 -15.17 10.21 -1.13
CA LEU A 22 -13.94 9.44 -0.89
C LEU A 22 -13.30 9.09 -2.24
N GLU A 23 -12.13 9.65 -2.51
CA GLU A 23 -11.34 9.41 -3.72
C GLU A 23 -9.95 8.89 -3.32
N PRO A 24 -9.70 7.58 -3.47
CA PRO A 24 -8.36 7.02 -3.34
C PRO A 24 -7.43 7.58 -4.44
N ASP A 25 -6.14 7.68 -4.16
CA ASP A 25 -5.14 8.25 -5.07
C ASP A 25 -5.08 7.56 -6.45
N MET A 26 -5.42 6.27 -6.50
CA MET A 26 -5.45 5.47 -7.72
C MET A 26 -6.87 5.26 -8.29
N GLY A 27 -7.88 5.92 -7.71
CA GLY A 27 -9.29 5.77 -8.08
C GLY A 27 -10.01 4.61 -7.37
N ARG A 28 -11.34 4.71 -7.31
CA ARG A 28 -12.18 3.79 -6.52
C ARG A 28 -12.17 2.35 -7.03
N ASP A 29 -11.93 2.14 -8.32
CA ASP A 29 -11.97 0.81 -8.96
C ASP A 29 -10.60 0.11 -8.96
N PHE A 30 -9.59 0.72 -8.37
CA PHE A 30 -8.22 0.22 -8.43
C PHE A 30 -8.03 -1.17 -7.80
N LEU A 31 -8.79 -1.49 -6.75
CA LEU A 31 -8.79 -2.80 -6.08
C LEU A 31 -9.94 -3.73 -6.48
N ARG A 32 -10.72 -3.39 -7.49
CA ARG A 32 -11.94 -4.13 -7.87
C ARG A 32 -11.75 -5.63 -8.12
N ASN A 33 -10.53 -6.06 -8.45
CA ASN A 33 -10.21 -7.47 -8.72
C ASN A 33 -9.74 -8.22 -7.46
N TRP A 34 -9.57 -7.52 -6.34
CA TRP A 34 -9.27 -8.09 -5.03
C TRP A 34 -10.56 -8.26 -4.23
N PRO A 35 -10.75 -9.39 -3.54
CA PRO A 35 -11.98 -9.62 -2.75
C PRO A 35 -11.89 -8.92 -1.37
N MET A 36 -11.58 -7.61 -1.34
CA MET A 36 -11.24 -6.88 -0.12
C MET A 36 -12.31 -6.95 0.96
N ASP A 37 -13.58 -6.87 0.57
CA ASP A 37 -14.74 -6.93 1.49
C ASP A 37 -14.98 -8.32 2.09
N SER A 38 -14.35 -9.34 1.54
CA SER A 38 -14.45 -10.74 1.98
C SER A 38 -13.23 -11.22 2.78
N LEU A 39 -12.18 -10.39 2.85
CA LEU A 39 -10.96 -10.73 3.59
C LEU A 39 -11.21 -10.66 5.10
N ILE A 40 -10.51 -11.49 5.83
CA ILE A 40 -10.49 -11.50 7.29
C ILE A 40 -9.08 -11.14 7.78
N THR A 41 -9.00 -10.45 8.89
CA THR A 41 -7.70 -10.14 9.52
C THR A 41 -7.11 -11.41 10.11
N GLY A 42 -6.04 -11.90 9.50
CA GLY A 42 -5.28 -13.05 9.99
C GLY A 42 -4.20 -12.66 11.00
N HIS A 43 -3.67 -11.43 10.88
CA HIS A 43 -2.67 -10.89 11.79
C HIS A 43 -2.84 -9.39 11.98
N ARG A 44 -2.56 -8.90 13.18
CA ARG A 44 -2.62 -7.48 13.52
C ARG A 44 -1.41 -7.07 14.33
N MET A 45 -0.80 -5.95 13.94
CA MET A 45 0.28 -5.31 14.67
C MET A 45 -0.10 -3.87 15.02
N VAL A 46 0.23 -3.45 16.25
CA VAL A 46 0.08 -2.05 16.68
C VAL A 46 1.44 -1.55 17.18
N LYS A 47 1.84 -0.37 16.72
CA LYS A 47 3.08 0.31 17.12
C LYS A 47 2.80 1.78 17.42
N ASP A 48 3.35 2.28 18.52
CA ASP A 48 3.43 3.71 18.78
C ASP A 48 4.78 4.21 18.26
N LEU A 49 4.73 5.17 17.34
CA LEU A 49 5.88 5.77 16.67
C LEU A 49 6.17 7.12 17.31
N ALA A 50 7.44 7.39 17.60
CA ALA A 50 7.91 8.67 18.12
C ALA A 50 8.15 9.66 16.96
N CYS A 51 7.13 9.89 16.14
CA CYS A 51 7.17 10.86 15.05
C CYS A 51 5.78 11.41 14.73
N ASN A 52 5.75 12.59 14.12
CA ASN A 52 4.54 13.14 13.53
C ASN A 52 4.10 12.27 12.34
N TRP A 53 2.78 12.10 12.17
CA TRP A 53 2.21 11.32 11.07
C TRP A 53 2.62 11.82 9.67
N LYS A 54 2.89 13.12 9.51
CA LYS A 54 3.36 13.69 8.24
C LYS A 54 4.78 13.22 7.90
N VAL A 55 5.66 13.12 8.91
CA VAL A 55 7.01 12.58 8.74
C VAL A 55 6.96 11.12 8.32
N PHE A 56 6.00 10.35 8.84
CA PHE A 56 5.77 8.99 8.36
C PHE A 56 5.46 8.97 6.86
N TRP A 57 4.56 9.85 6.40
CA TRP A 57 4.21 9.92 4.99
C TRP A 57 5.36 10.38 4.09
N GLU A 58 6.15 11.35 4.54
CA GLU A 58 7.36 11.78 3.83
C GLU A 58 8.31 10.61 3.61
N ASN A 59 8.57 9.81 4.65
CA ASN A 59 9.41 8.62 4.56
C ASN A 59 8.76 7.49 3.74
N TYR A 60 7.44 7.31 3.84
CA TYR A 60 6.73 6.23 3.12
C TYR A 60 6.63 6.49 1.60
N ASN A 61 6.62 7.75 1.18
CA ASN A 61 6.45 8.14 -0.22
C ASN A 61 7.77 8.31 -0.99
N GLU A 62 8.88 7.86 -0.42
CA GLU A 62 10.19 7.87 -1.08
C GLU A 62 10.94 6.59 -0.77
N CYS A 63 11.98 6.29 -1.52
CA CYS A 63 12.81 5.11 -1.29
C CYS A 63 14.31 5.44 -1.20
N LEU A 64 14.67 6.70 -0.94
CA LEU A 64 16.06 7.11 -0.77
C LEU A 64 16.75 6.39 0.40
N HIS A 65 15.98 6.08 1.45
CA HIS A 65 16.46 5.31 2.62
C HIS A 65 16.47 3.79 2.38
N CYS A 66 15.71 3.28 1.39
CA CYS A 66 15.50 1.85 1.22
C CYS A 66 16.80 1.03 1.09
N PRO A 67 17.82 1.45 0.30
CA PRO A 67 19.04 0.66 0.16
C PRO A 67 19.80 0.47 1.48
N GLY A 68 19.72 1.47 2.38
CA GLY A 68 20.43 1.44 3.67
C GLY A 68 19.65 0.82 4.82
N VAL A 69 18.31 0.81 4.75
CA VAL A 69 17.43 0.42 5.86
C VAL A 69 16.68 -0.88 5.58
N HIS A 70 16.32 -1.14 4.31
CA HIS A 70 15.48 -2.26 3.89
C HIS A 70 16.14 -3.09 2.78
N PRO A 71 17.33 -3.68 2.97
CA PRO A 71 18.01 -4.44 1.92
C PRO A 71 17.19 -5.64 1.44
N GLU A 72 16.40 -6.29 2.32
CA GLU A 72 15.49 -7.37 1.96
C GLU A 72 14.33 -6.92 1.08
N LEU A 73 13.86 -5.68 1.27
CA LEU A 73 12.84 -5.09 0.41
C LEU A 73 13.42 -4.74 -0.96
N CYS A 74 14.64 -4.22 -1.00
CA CYS A 74 15.36 -3.95 -2.25
C CYS A 74 15.69 -5.25 -3.02
N ASP A 75 15.96 -6.34 -2.32
CA ASP A 75 16.09 -7.67 -2.96
C ASP A 75 14.77 -8.12 -3.60
N MET A 76 13.64 -7.88 -2.93
CA MET A 76 12.31 -8.27 -3.42
C MET A 76 11.81 -7.37 -4.55
N VAL A 77 12.04 -6.07 -4.45
CA VAL A 77 11.65 -5.05 -5.43
C VAL A 77 12.90 -4.28 -5.86
N PRO A 78 13.65 -4.75 -6.87
CA PRO A 78 14.99 -4.25 -7.19
C PRO A 78 15.09 -2.74 -7.46
N ILE A 79 14.03 -2.11 -7.98
CA ILE A 79 14.04 -0.67 -8.25
C ILE A 79 14.23 0.15 -6.96
N TYR A 80 13.76 -0.34 -5.81
CA TYR A 80 13.92 0.36 -4.53
C TYR A 80 15.39 0.50 -4.12
N GLY A 81 16.24 -0.43 -4.60
CA GLY A 81 17.69 -0.32 -4.44
C GLY A 81 18.33 0.86 -5.18
N THR A 82 17.63 1.49 -6.10
CA THR A 82 18.07 2.69 -6.83
C THR A 82 17.56 4.00 -6.20
N GLY A 83 16.79 3.91 -5.13
CA GLY A 83 16.28 5.08 -4.39
C GLY A 83 14.96 5.65 -4.94
N ILE A 84 14.32 4.98 -5.90
CA ILE A 84 13.02 5.38 -6.46
C ILE A 84 11.97 4.27 -6.22
N MET A 85 10.69 4.65 -6.19
CA MET A 85 9.58 3.71 -5.93
C MET A 85 8.94 3.17 -7.21
N GLY A 86 9.08 3.84 -8.33
CA GLY A 86 8.52 3.42 -9.60
C GLY A 86 9.30 3.93 -10.80
N HIS A 87 9.14 3.28 -11.94
CA HIS A 87 9.79 3.69 -13.18
C HIS A 87 9.37 5.09 -13.64
N ASN A 88 8.15 5.52 -13.29
CA ASN A 88 7.64 6.85 -13.58
C ASN A 88 8.36 8.00 -12.86
N GLU A 89 9.23 7.69 -11.90
CA GLU A 89 10.12 8.68 -11.27
C GLU A 89 11.42 8.88 -12.07
N ARG A 90 11.69 8.05 -13.06
CA ARG A 90 12.87 8.18 -13.93
C ARG A 90 12.68 9.33 -14.91
N PRO A 91 13.73 10.15 -15.18
CA PRO A 91 13.64 11.26 -16.12
C PRO A 91 13.34 10.86 -17.57
N ASP A 92 13.66 9.62 -17.94
CA ASP A 92 13.48 9.04 -19.27
C ASP A 92 12.24 8.17 -19.43
N TRP A 93 11.38 8.09 -18.41
CA TRP A 93 10.15 7.31 -18.44
C TRP A 93 9.12 7.91 -19.40
N THR A 94 8.39 7.03 -20.09
CA THR A 94 7.27 7.41 -20.95
C THR A 94 5.99 6.71 -20.51
N PRO A 95 4.79 7.29 -20.77
CA PRO A 95 3.51 6.67 -20.40
C PRO A 95 3.22 5.29 -21.01
N ASP A 96 3.97 4.91 -22.05
CA ASP A 96 3.86 3.57 -22.67
C ASP A 96 4.57 2.48 -21.84
N GLU A 97 5.43 2.89 -20.89
CA GLU A 97 6.13 1.98 -19.99
C GLU A 97 5.33 1.74 -18.70
N PRO A 98 5.41 0.54 -18.09
CA PRO A 98 4.84 0.31 -16.78
C PRO A 98 5.38 1.31 -15.75
N ALA A 99 4.51 1.97 -15.01
CA ALA A 99 4.90 2.91 -13.96
C ALA A 99 5.57 2.20 -12.78
N ARG A 100 5.20 0.96 -12.50
CA ARG A 100 5.71 0.18 -11.37
C ARG A 100 6.65 -0.92 -11.84
N SER A 101 7.68 -1.21 -11.03
CA SER A 101 8.59 -2.32 -11.28
C SER A 101 7.98 -3.62 -10.78
N PRO A 102 8.15 -4.72 -11.52
CA PRO A 102 7.78 -6.04 -11.03
C PRO A 102 8.68 -6.44 -9.84
N LEU A 103 8.24 -7.47 -9.14
CA LEU A 103 9.06 -8.18 -8.17
C LEU A 103 10.27 -8.81 -8.86
N LYS A 104 11.28 -9.21 -8.08
CA LYS A 104 12.43 -9.99 -8.61
C LYS A 104 11.98 -11.24 -9.33
N GLU A 105 12.81 -11.74 -10.23
CA GLU A 105 12.54 -12.97 -10.99
C GLU A 105 12.22 -14.14 -10.06
N GLY A 106 11.13 -14.86 -10.38
CA GLY A 106 10.64 -16.01 -9.61
C GLY A 106 9.81 -15.64 -8.37
N ALA A 107 9.66 -14.38 -8.03
CA ALA A 107 8.75 -13.94 -7.00
C ALA A 107 7.38 -13.54 -7.58
N SER A 108 6.30 -13.86 -6.85
CA SER A 108 4.93 -13.48 -7.21
C SER A 108 4.22 -12.66 -6.13
N THR A 109 4.81 -12.54 -4.94
CA THR A 109 4.25 -11.79 -3.80
C THR A 109 5.33 -11.32 -2.83
N TRP A 110 5.00 -10.40 -1.90
CA TRP A 110 5.94 -9.89 -0.91
C TRP A 110 6.00 -10.77 0.36
N THR A 111 6.40 -11.99 0.19
CA THR A 111 6.82 -12.84 1.31
C THR A 111 8.34 -12.96 1.33
N ALA A 112 8.92 -13.41 2.42
CA ALA A 112 10.38 -13.59 2.51
C ALA A 112 10.94 -14.51 1.42
N SER A 113 10.14 -15.46 0.92
CA SER A 113 10.52 -16.39 -0.15
C SER A 113 10.13 -15.93 -1.55
N GLY A 114 9.31 -14.89 -1.68
CA GLY A 114 8.66 -14.46 -2.92
C GLY A 114 7.53 -15.39 -3.39
N ARG A 115 7.18 -16.42 -2.61
CA ARG A 115 6.10 -17.38 -2.94
C ARG A 115 4.83 -17.03 -2.18
N PRO A 116 3.66 -17.29 -2.77
CA PRO A 116 2.39 -17.12 -2.07
C PRO A 116 2.32 -17.91 -0.77
N CYS A 117 1.70 -17.31 0.25
CA CYS A 117 1.40 -17.96 1.53
C CYS A 117 0.01 -18.60 1.55
N GLY A 118 -0.79 -18.34 0.53
CA GLY A 118 -2.13 -18.87 0.33
C GLY A 118 -2.48 -19.01 -1.16
N PRO A 119 -3.70 -19.40 -1.50
CA PRO A 119 -4.17 -19.40 -2.88
C PRO A 119 -4.23 -17.98 -3.42
N GLU A 120 -3.78 -17.79 -4.65
CA GLU A 120 -3.91 -16.50 -5.33
C GLU A 120 -5.38 -16.13 -5.55
N PHE A 121 -5.68 -14.83 -5.47
CA PHE A 121 -7.03 -14.33 -5.73
C PHE A 121 -7.46 -14.61 -7.17
N PRO A 122 -8.62 -15.24 -7.38
CA PRO A 122 -9.03 -15.69 -8.72
C PRO A 122 -9.38 -14.54 -9.66
N GLY A 123 -9.79 -13.38 -9.12
CA GLY A 123 -10.22 -12.21 -9.89
C GLY A 123 -9.11 -11.42 -10.57
N LEU A 124 -7.84 -11.67 -10.21
CA LEU A 124 -6.71 -10.89 -10.71
C LEU A 124 -6.47 -11.10 -12.21
N THR A 125 -6.20 -10.01 -12.92
CA THR A 125 -5.75 -10.05 -14.30
C THR A 125 -4.33 -10.60 -14.44
N PRO A 126 -3.91 -11.04 -15.65
CA PRO A 126 -2.52 -11.43 -15.88
C PRO A 126 -1.50 -10.32 -15.56
N ALA A 127 -1.84 -9.07 -15.84
CA ALA A 127 -0.98 -7.92 -15.54
C ALA A 127 -0.81 -7.69 -14.04
N GLU A 128 -1.89 -7.80 -13.25
CA GLU A 128 -1.84 -7.69 -11.79
C GLU A 128 -1.03 -8.82 -11.16
N ARG A 129 -1.18 -10.06 -11.66
CA ARG A 129 -0.36 -11.20 -11.23
C ARG A 129 1.13 -11.00 -11.54
N GLN A 130 1.42 -10.50 -12.74
CA GLN A 130 2.80 -10.23 -13.16
C GLN A 130 3.45 -9.13 -12.32
N ASN A 131 2.69 -8.10 -11.97
CA ASN A 131 3.18 -7.02 -11.10
C ASN A 131 3.39 -7.49 -9.65
N GLY A 132 2.56 -8.43 -9.16
CA GLY A 132 2.68 -9.06 -7.85
C GLY A 132 2.12 -8.25 -6.68
N TYR A 133 1.90 -6.94 -6.84
CA TYR A 133 1.35 -6.05 -5.81
C TYR A 133 0.78 -4.76 -6.39
N ASN A 134 -0.10 -4.13 -5.63
CA ASN A 134 -0.60 -2.78 -5.89
C ASN A 134 -0.60 -1.95 -4.61
N PHE A 135 -0.17 -0.68 -4.72
CA PHE A 135 -0.31 0.32 -3.67
C PHE A 135 -1.54 1.18 -3.88
N LEU A 136 -2.18 1.52 -2.79
CA LEU A 136 -3.24 2.49 -2.74
C LEU A 136 -3.09 3.34 -1.48
N THR A 137 -3.10 4.65 -1.63
CA THR A 137 -3.07 5.60 -0.51
C THR A 137 -4.41 6.28 -0.35
N LEU A 138 -4.87 6.36 0.89
CA LEU A 138 -6.07 7.09 1.30
C LEU A 138 -5.66 8.14 2.34
N TYR A 139 -5.21 9.28 1.83
CA TYR A 139 -4.78 10.37 2.70
C TYR A 139 -5.92 10.89 3.58
N PRO A 140 -5.62 11.31 4.80
CA PRO A 140 -4.30 11.32 5.45
C PRO A 140 -3.99 10.07 6.29
N THR A 141 -4.88 9.09 6.37
CA THR A 141 -4.91 8.15 7.49
C THR A 141 -4.51 6.72 7.18
N MET A 142 -4.54 6.28 5.91
CA MET A 142 -4.25 4.87 5.63
C MET A 142 -3.68 4.62 4.24
N PHE A 143 -3.08 3.45 4.08
CA PHE A 143 -2.74 2.87 2.80
C PHE A 143 -3.02 1.36 2.79
N VAL A 144 -3.15 0.83 1.60
CA VAL A 144 -3.31 -0.60 1.35
C VAL A 144 -2.24 -1.06 0.37
N VAL A 145 -1.62 -2.19 0.66
CA VAL A 145 -0.80 -2.92 -0.31
C VAL A 145 -1.50 -4.25 -0.57
N ALA A 146 -2.07 -4.37 -1.75
CA ALA A 146 -2.76 -5.58 -2.18
C ALA A 146 -1.80 -6.46 -2.96
N HIS A 147 -1.56 -7.67 -2.46
CA HIS A 147 -0.70 -8.70 -3.07
C HIS A 147 -1.57 -9.72 -3.83
N VAL A 148 -0.95 -10.70 -4.46
CA VAL A 148 -1.72 -11.69 -5.24
C VAL A 148 -2.51 -12.68 -4.37
N ASP A 149 -2.14 -12.83 -3.10
CA ASP A 149 -2.66 -13.85 -2.18
C ASP A 149 -3.08 -13.31 -0.80
N TYR A 150 -2.77 -12.05 -0.50
CA TYR A 150 -3.18 -11.36 0.72
C TYR A 150 -3.20 -9.84 0.49
N ALA A 151 -3.77 -9.10 1.44
CA ALA A 151 -3.67 -7.65 1.48
C ALA A 151 -3.12 -7.19 2.83
N ARG A 152 -2.42 -6.07 2.83
CA ARG A 152 -1.99 -5.38 4.04
C ARG A 152 -2.62 -4.00 4.07
N SER A 153 -3.39 -3.71 5.10
CA SER A 153 -3.84 -2.35 5.41
C SER A 153 -3.01 -1.76 6.54
N VAL A 154 -2.70 -0.49 6.42
CA VAL A 154 -2.01 0.26 7.48
C VAL A 154 -2.76 1.54 7.75
N ARG A 155 -3.11 1.77 9.01
CA ARG A 155 -3.77 2.98 9.48
C ARG A 155 -2.85 3.75 10.41
N LEU A 156 -2.82 5.07 10.21
CA LEU A 156 -2.12 6.03 11.05
C LEU A 156 -3.13 6.81 11.88
N GLU A 157 -2.89 6.90 13.17
CA GLU A 157 -3.67 7.66 14.12
C GLU A 157 -2.75 8.63 14.86
N PRO A 158 -2.81 9.94 14.58
CA PRO A 158 -2.06 10.92 15.35
C PRO A 158 -2.50 10.91 16.83
N THR A 159 -1.60 10.60 17.73
CA THR A 159 -1.86 10.58 19.19
C THR A 159 -1.30 11.81 19.88
N GLY A 160 -0.50 12.60 19.18
CA GLY A 160 0.09 13.85 19.62
C GLY A 160 0.89 14.51 18.50
N PRO A 161 1.44 15.72 18.75
CA PRO A 161 2.20 16.44 17.73
C PRO A 161 3.41 15.67 17.21
N GLU A 162 4.01 14.82 18.03
CA GLU A 162 5.22 14.05 17.72
C GLU A 162 5.03 12.55 17.97
N THR A 163 3.78 12.09 17.97
CA THR A 163 3.47 10.68 18.21
C THR A 163 2.35 10.22 17.30
N THR A 164 2.52 9.03 16.73
CA THR A 164 1.55 8.41 15.83
C THR A 164 1.40 6.94 16.19
N ARG A 165 0.17 6.49 16.34
CA ARG A 165 -0.11 5.05 16.41
C ARG A 165 -0.28 4.50 15.00
N LEU A 166 0.46 3.45 14.70
CA LEU A 166 0.34 2.67 13.47
C LEU A 166 -0.35 1.35 13.80
N THR A 167 -1.41 1.05 13.07
CA THR A 167 -2.06 -0.27 13.08
C THR A 167 -1.92 -0.88 11.70
N ALA A 168 -1.29 -2.05 11.61
CA ALA A 168 -1.18 -2.82 10.39
C ALA A 168 -1.94 -4.15 10.54
N GLU A 169 -2.65 -4.54 9.49
CA GLU A 169 -3.47 -5.75 9.43
C GLU A 169 -3.18 -6.50 8.12
N TRP A 170 -3.13 -7.84 8.23
CA TRP A 170 -2.91 -8.77 7.12
C TRP A 170 -4.01 -9.82 7.07
#